data_d023c5d0bd0428cf0b7c9395473644db
#
_entry.id   d023c5d0bd0428cf0b7c9395473644db
#
_cell.length_a   1.000
_cell.length_b   1.000
_cell.length_c   1.000
_cell.angle_alpha   90.00
_cell.angle_beta   90.00
_cell.angle_gamma   90.00
#
_symmetry.space_group_name_H-M   'P 1'
#
loop_
_entity.id
_entity.type
_entity.pdbx_description
1 polymer ?
#
loop_
_entity_poly.entity_id
_entity_poly.type
_entity_poly.pdbx_seq_one_letter_code
_entity_poly.pdbx_strand_id
1 'polypeptide(L)'
;MVRDTRFLRTFYTVCTHGGFGRAAARLDCTQPAVSYQVRTLERDLGAVLFEPERRRVVLTPAGRRLLEFCREFFANYDRLAAELAGGAPSEEPIRIASVSEIGRAHV
;
A
#
# COMPACT_ATOMS: atom_id res chain seq x y z
N MET A 1 -9.37 -10.81 6.88
CA MET A 1 -8.21 -10.86 6.02
C MET A 1 -8.32 -9.96 4.83
N VAL A 2 -7.24 -9.31 4.49
CA VAL A 2 -7.26 -8.36 3.38
C VAL A 2 -7.34 -9.10 2.06
N ARG A 3 -8.32 -8.77 1.24
CA ARG A 3 -8.49 -9.44 -0.02
C ARG A 3 -7.75 -8.76 -1.15
N ASP A 4 -7.54 -7.47 -1.05
CA ASP A 4 -6.87 -6.74 -2.11
C ASP A 4 -5.78 -5.91 -1.48
N THR A 5 -4.54 -6.33 -1.64
CA THR A 5 -3.41 -5.65 -1.01
C THR A 5 -3.16 -4.27 -1.59
N ARG A 6 -3.76 -3.94 -2.75
CA ARG A 6 -3.63 -2.58 -3.26
C ARG A 6 -4.31 -1.60 -2.32
N PHE A 7 -5.29 -2.05 -1.55
CA PHE A 7 -5.97 -1.17 -0.63
C PHE A 7 -5.08 -0.78 0.55
N LEU A 8 -4.08 -1.60 0.85
CA LEU A 8 -3.08 -1.20 1.84
C LEU A 8 -2.29 0.02 1.35
N ARG A 9 -1.98 0.05 0.08
CA ARG A 9 -1.27 1.18 -0.50
C ARG A 9 -2.16 2.43 -0.47
N THR A 10 -3.45 2.26 -0.70
CA THR A 10 -4.38 3.37 -0.64
C THR A 10 -4.41 3.96 0.77
N PHE A 11 -4.51 3.10 1.77
CA PHE A 11 -4.50 3.54 3.16
C PHE A 11 -3.19 4.28 3.46
N TYR A 12 -2.09 3.71 3.06
CA TYR A 12 -0.77 4.29 3.30
C TYR A 12 -0.67 5.66 2.63
N THR A 13 -1.20 5.79 1.42
CA THR A 13 -1.18 7.05 0.70
C THR A 13 -2.01 8.11 1.41
N VAL A 14 -3.18 7.74 1.94
CA VAL A 14 -4.00 8.68 2.69
C VAL A 14 -3.20 9.19 3.89
N CYS A 15 -2.52 8.29 4.60
CA CYS A 15 -1.78 8.67 5.78
C CYS A 15 -0.59 9.57 5.46
N THR A 16 0.15 9.24 4.40
CA THR A 16 1.37 9.97 4.12
C THR A 16 1.12 11.30 3.43
N HIS A 17 -0.01 11.43 2.75
CA HIS A 17 -0.32 12.69 2.07
C HIS A 17 -1.37 13.52 2.80
N GLY A 18 -1.84 13.01 3.91
CA GLY A 18 -2.66 13.82 4.81
C GLY A 18 -4.10 14.04 4.42
N GLY A 19 -4.67 13.20 3.61
CA GLY A 19 -6.08 13.35 3.30
C GLY A 19 -6.56 12.48 2.18
N PHE A 20 -7.86 12.28 2.13
CA PHE A 20 -8.45 11.43 1.09
C PHE A 20 -8.40 12.09 -0.28
N GLY A 21 -8.58 13.41 -0.33
CA GLY A 21 -8.49 14.11 -1.61
C GLY A 21 -7.09 14.10 -2.18
N ARG A 22 -6.10 14.29 -1.31
CA ARG A 22 -4.72 14.26 -1.78
C ARG A 22 -4.31 12.87 -2.23
N ALA A 23 -4.80 11.87 -1.51
CA ALA A 23 -4.53 10.49 -1.91
C ALA A 23 -5.16 10.19 -3.25
N ALA A 24 -6.38 10.67 -3.47
CA ALA A 24 -7.05 10.43 -4.73
C ALA A 24 -6.25 11.02 -5.90
N ALA A 25 -5.71 12.21 -5.70
CA ALA A 25 -4.90 12.83 -6.74
C ALA A 25 -3.64 12.01 -7.02
N ARG A 26 -3.01 11.51 -5.96
CA ARG A 26 -1.80 10.72 -6.15
C ARG A 26 -2.07 9.37 -6.80
N LEU A 27 -3.22 8.80 -6.50
CA LEU A 27 -3.55 7.49 -7.02
C LEU A 27 -4.33 7.56 -8.34
N ASP A 28 -4.54 8.78 -8.82
CA ASP A 28 -5.25 9.00 -10.08
C ASP A 28 -6.64 8.38 -10.05
N CYS A 29 -7.35 8.66 -9.01
CA CYS A 29 -8.72 8.17 -8.89
C CYS A 29 -9.53 9.21 -8.14
N THR A 30 -10.80 8.93 -7.87
CA THR A 30 -11.68 9.89 -7.22
C THR A 30 -11.63 9.71 -5.72
N GLN A 31 -12.02 10.75 -5.00
CA GLN A 31 -12.06 10.66 -3.56
C GLN A 31 -13.07 9.60 -3.08
N PRO A 32 -14.26 9.48 -3.68
CA PRO A 32 -15.14 8.38 -3.29
C PRO A 32 -14.54 7.00 -3.49
N ALA A 33 -13.70 6.84 -4.52
CA ALA A 33 -13.04 5.57 -4.74
C ALA A 33 -12.07 5.28 -3.61
N VAL A 34 -11.32 6.29 -3.17
CA VAL A 34 -10.39 6.12 -2.05
C VAL A 34 -11.17 5.75 -0.79
N SER A 35 -12.28 6.45 -0.53
CA SER A 35 -13.10 6.17 0.63
C SER A 35 -13.64 4.75 0.61
N TYR A 36 -14.06 4.30 -0.56
CA TYR A 36 -14.59 2.95 -0.71
C TYR A 36 -13.50 1.93 -0.39
N GLN A 37 -12.29 2.17 -0.90
CA GLN A 37 -11.20 1.23 -0.70
C GLN A 37 -10.79 1.16 0.77
N VAL A 38 -10.76 2.30 1.43
CA VAL A 38 -10.42 2.32 2.85
C VAL A 38 -11.50 1.61 3.67
N ARG A 39 -12.77 1.84 3.36
CA ARG A 39 -13.83 1.17 4.07
C ARG A 39 -13.81 -0.31 3.85
N THR A 40 -13.48 -0.74 2.63
CA THR A 40 -13.38 -2.16 2.35
C THR A 40 -12.23 -2.77 3.15
N LEU A 41 -11.11 -2.05 3.25
CA LEU A 41 -9.98 -2.52 4.03
C LEU A 41 -10.38 -2.64 5.50
N GLU A 42 -11.10 -1.66 6.02
CA GLU A 42 -11.56 -1.71 7.41
C GLU A 42 -12.45 -2.93 7.63
N ARG A 43 -13.33 -3.20 6.70
CA ARG A 43 -14.22 -4.33 6.82
C ARG A 43 -13.44 -5.65 6.79
N ASP A 44 -12.48 -5.75 5.87
CA ASP A 44 -11.70 -6.98 5.75
C ASP A 44 -10.85 -7.23 6.99
N LEU A 45 -10.36 -6.16 7.61
CA LEU A 45 -9.54 -6.31 8.81
C LEU A 45 -10.36 -6.35 10.08
N GLY A 46 -11.61 -5.95 10.02
CA GLY A 46 -12.46 -5.91 11.19
C GLY A 46 -12.06 -4.81 12.15
N ALA A 47 -11.55 -3.70 11.65
CA ALA A 47 -11.08 -2.62 12.50
C ALA A 47 -11.30 -1.28 11.83
N VAL A 48 -11.65 -0.27 12.62
CA VAL A 48 -11.80 1.08 12.10
C VAL A 48 -10.42 1.70 12.14
N LEU A 49 -9.99 2.27 11.03
CA LEU A 49 -8.63 2.79 10.92
C LEU A 49 -8.56 4.30 11.09
N PHE A 50 -9.62 5.01 10.73
CA PHE A 50 -9.66 6.45 10.88
C PHE A 50 -10.81 6.84 11.80
N GLU A 51 -10.57 7.88 12.62
CA GLU A 51 -11.61 8.38 13.51
C GLU A 51 -12.73 8.97 12.67
N PRO A 52 -13.96 8.59 12.94
CA PRO A 52 -15.06 9.08 12.13
C PRO A 52 -15.37 10.52 12.46
N GLU A 53 -16.00 11.20 11.54
CA GLU A 53 -16.47 12.53 11.79
C GLU A 53 -15.44 13.55 12.18
N ARG A 54 -14.20 13.39 11.78
CA ARG A 54 -13.20 14.39 12.03
C ARG A 54 -12.93 15.13 10.76
N ARG A 55 -12.64 16.42 10.91
CA ARG A 55 -12.32 17.18 9.76
C ARG A 55 -11.03 16.80 9.18
N ARG A 56 -10.06 16.41 9.98
CA ARG A 56 -8.80 15.99 9.50
C ARG A 56 -8.67 14.52 9.60
N VAL A 57 -7.73 13.92 8.91
CA VAL A 57 -7.47 12.51 8.99
C VAL A 57 -6.81 12.22 10.31
N VAL A 58 -7.47 11.49 11.17
CA VAL A 58 -6.95 11.11 12.47
C VAL A 58 -7.03 9.60 12.58
N LEU A 59 -5.92 8.96 12.88
CA LEU A 59 -5.88 7.51 12.97
C LEU A 59 -6.37 7.00 14.32
N THR A 60 -7.05 5.87 14.29
CA THR A 60 -7.37 5.14 15.51
C THR A 60 -6.11 4.41 15.94
N PRO A 61 -6.08 3.80 17.14
CA PRO A 61 -4.94 2.96 17.49
C PRO A 61 -4.70 1.84 16.49
N ALA A 62 -5.76 1.24 15.96
CA ALA A 62 -5.61 0.22 14.93
C ALA A 62 -4.99 0.81 13.67
N GLY A 63 -5.41 2.02 13.32
CA GLY A 63 -4.84 2.68 12.14
C GLY A 63 -3.36 2.98 12.32
N ARG A 64 -2.95 3.37 13.54
CA ARG A 64 -1.54 3.63 13.79
C ARG A 64 -0.72 2.36 13.67
N ARG A 65 -1.25 1.26 14.17
CA ARG A 65 -0.53 -0.01 14.05
C ARG A 65 -0.40 -0.42 12.60
N LEU A 66 -1.45 -0.25 11.82
CA LEU A 66 -1.39 -0.62 10.42
C LEU A 66 -0.42 0.29 9.67
N LEU A 67 -0.39 1.57 10.03
CA LEU A 67 0.54 2.49 9.37
C LEU A 67 1.99 2.06 9.61
N GLU A 68 2.32 1.64 10.84
CA GLU A 68 3.66 1.16 11.12
C GLU A 68 4.00 -0.03 10.25
N PHE A 69 3.06 -0.95 10.13
CA PHE A 69 3.28 -2.13 9.30
C PHE A 69 3.50 -1.72 7.85
N CYS A 70 2.69 -0.80 7.36
CA CYS A 70 2.79 -0.38 5.97
C CYS A 70 4.13 0.31 5.69
N ARG A 71 4.63 1.10 6.64
CA ARG A 71 5.90 1.77 6.43
C ARG A 71 7.00 0.77 6.19
N GLU A 72 7.06 -0.25 7.01
CA GLU A 72 8.10 -1.25 6.87
C GLU A 72 7.87 -2.11 5.64
N PHE A 73 6.63 -2.47 5.41
CA PHE A 73 6.31 -3.32 4.29
C PHE A 73 6.66 -2.65 2.97
N PHE A 74 6.26 -1.41 2.79
CA PHE A 74 6.50 -0.74 1.52
C PHE A 74 7.96 -0.35 1.35
N ALA A 75 8.66 -0.03 2.45
CA ALA A 75 10.08 0.26 2.35
C ALA A 75 10.84 -1.00 1.93
N ASN A 76 10.48 -2.13 2.49
CA ASN A 76 11.12 -3.38 2.12
C ASN A 76 10.80 -3.78 0.69
N TYR A 77 9.55 -3.60 0.31
CA TYR A 77 9.13 -3.94 -1.04
C TYR A 77 9.85 -3.06 -2.05
N ASP A 78 9.93 -1.75 -1.79
CA ASP A 78 10.56 -0.82 -2.72
C ASP A 78 12.06 -1.12 -2.84
N ARG A 79 12.69 -1.50 -1.73
CA ARG A 79 14.10 -1.83 -1.75
C ARG A 79 14.34 -3.09 -2.57
N LEU A 80 13.50 -4.08 -2.37
CA LEU A 80 13.62 -5.32 -3.12
C LEU A 80 13.39 -5.07 -4.61
N ALA A 81 12.38 -4.27 -4.93
CA ALA A 81 12.07 -3.99 -6.32
C ALA A 81 13.26 -3.29 -6.99
N ALA A 82 13.90 -2.38 -6.28
CA ALA A 82 15.06 -1.70 -6.82
C ALA A 82 16.21 -2.66 -7.06
N GLU A 83 16.42 -3.56 -6.12
CA GLU A 83 17.49 -4.54 -6.27
C GLU A 83 17.22 -5.45 -7.48
N LEU A 84 15.99 -5.90 -7.60
CA LEU A 84 15.67 -6.79 -8.69
C LEU A 84 15.70 -6.09 -10.05
N ALA A 85 15.44 -4.80 -10.02
CA ALA A 85 15.42 -4.06 -11.26
C ALA A 85 16.80 -3.81 -11.79
N GLY A 86 17.79 -4.15 -11.09
CA GLY A 86 19.03 -3.99 -11.64
C GLY A 86 20.07 -3.45 -10.82
N GLY A 87 19.80 -3.17 -9.70
CA GLY A 87 20.80 -2.68 -8.87
C GLY A 87 21.70 -3.75 -8.42
N ALA A 88 21.25 -4.89 -8.39
CA ALA A 88 22.00 -5.90 -7.77
C ALA A 88 22.99 -6.47 -8.67
N PRO A 89 24.07 -6.63 -8.26
CA PRO A 89 25.12 -7.13 -9.00
C PRO A 89 24.94 -8.52 -9.23
N SER A 90 24.15 -8.97 -9.48
CA SER A 90 23.89 -10.15 -9.65
C SER A 90 24.70 -11.09 -10.05
N GLU A 91 25.09 -11.55 -9.69
CA GLU A 91 25.86 -12.43 -9.95
C GLU A 91 25.31 -13.44 -10.75
N GLU A 92 24.61 -14.09 -10.64
CA GLU A 92 24.14 -15.10 -11.34
C GLU A 92 23.03 -14.98 -12.05
N PRO A 93 22.97 -14.71 -13.02
CA PRO A 93 21.90 -14.50 -13.81
C PRO A 93 21.19 -15.72 -14.16
N ILE A 94 21.56 -16.57 -14.09
CA ILE A 94 20.96 -17.71 -14.40
C ILE A 94 19.61 -17.83 -14.43
N ARG A 95 18.93 -18.50 -14.38
CA ARG A 95 17.64 -18.79 -14.30
C ARG A 95 16.82 -17.68 -14.16
N ILE A 96 17.21 -16.61 -14.14
CA ILE A 96 16.49 -15.49 -13.96
C ILE A 96 15.36 -15.35 -14.89
N ALA A 97 15.49 -15.78 -16.05
CA ALA A 97 14.43 -15.59 -16.98
C ALA A 97 13.11 -16.07 -16.46
N SER A 98 13.07 -17.24 -15.92
CA SER A 98 11.79 -17.73 -15.49
C SER A 98 11.29 -16.95 -14.30
N VAL A 99 12.19 -16.51 -13.47
CA VAL A 99 11.76 -15.74 -12.32
C VAL A 99 11.19 -14.43 -12.80
N SER A 100 11.78 -13.82 -13.78
CA SER A 100 11.29 -12.58 -14.26
C SER A 100 9.92 -12.73 -14.84
N GLU A 101 9.66 -13.78 -15.51
CA GLU A 101 8.37 -13.99 -16.07
C GLU A 101 7.33 -14.13 -15.00
N ILE A 102 7.65 -14.81 -13.94
CA ILE A 102 6.72 -14.95 -12.86
C ILE A 102 6.43 -13.59 -12.27
N GLY A 103 7.44 -12.80 -12.09
CA GLY A 103 7.24 -11.49 -11.52
C GLY A 103 6.37 -10.62 -12.38
N ARG A 104 6.53 -10.72 -13.67
CA ARG A 104 5.73 -9.93 -14.51
C ARG A 104 4.30 -10.38 -14.51
N ALA A 105 4.09 -11.62 -14.38
CA ALA A 105 2.74 -12.12 -14.38
C ALA A 105 1.98 -11.60 -13.22
N HIS A 106 2.64 -11.22 -12.16
CA HIS A 106 1.95 -10.76 -11.06
C HIS A 106 1.69 -9.32 -11.11
N VAL A 107 2.32 -8.58 -11.90
CA VAL A 107 2.13 -7.18 -11.91
C VAL A 107 0.97 -6.73 -12.65
#